data_388b12c5dae8f33296cab32c9f8c18d4
#
_entry.id   388b12c5dae8f33296cab32c9f8c18d4
#
_cell.length_a   1.000
_cell.length_b   1.000
_cell.length_c   1.000
_cell.angle_alpha   90.00
_cell.angle_beta   90.00
_cell.angle_gamma   90.00
#
_symmetry.space_group_name_H-M   'P 1'
#
loop_
_entity.id
_entity.type
_entity.pdbx_description
1 polymer ?
#
loop_
_entity_poly.entity_id
_entity_poly.type
_entity_poly.pdbx_seq_one_letter_code
_entity_poly.pdbx_strand_id
1 'polypeptide(L)'
;MAAKTYDYIIVGAGSAGCVLANRLTEDEGAQVLVVEAGGRDWHPYIHIPLGMGKLHERRMFDWGFVTEPEPNLNGRSIEASRGKVLGGSSSINVMAYTRGNRGDFDRWAQKGATGWSYADVLPYFKRCETFAGGADAWRGSAGPLGTEFAKSADPLYPAWIEAAKAAGIPATADYNAAFQEGFGRSQYTIRKGRRSSAATAFLKPAMRRPNLTVETQALVMRVILRGTTATGIEYVKHGRVVQAGAAREVIISGGAFSTPQILMLSGIGPAAHLYEVGVDPVIDLPVGRNLQDHLAVFLSFARLEPGPFHRQMRFDRMVASMIRAWLFGTGPGTVVPGGLHAFIKMRPEIAVPDIEFMFRGAATNVRMWCPVIRPPRRDGFAIRPALLHPHSRGEILLRSNDARDPMRIVYNFFSAPNDLPKLREGFRLARHIAYQRPLDRFRGTETAPGSSCTSNAEIDAYIRKTAITAHHPAATCPMGLGPEAVLDPQMRVQGVERLRVVDASAMPDLVSGHLNAAVLMMAEKAADMISGKPSLASAAA
;
A
#
# COMPACT_ATOMS: atom_id res chain seq x y z
N MET A 1 17.22 19.83 29.65
CA MET A 1 16.05 20.66 29.37
C MET A 1 14.82 19.78 29.58
N ALA A 2 13.73 20.30 30.13
CA ALA A 2 12.48 19.55 30.24
C ALA A 2 11.99 19.15 28.82
N ALA A 3 11.47 17.93 28.69
CA ALA A 3 10.92 17.46 27.43
C ALA A 3 9.75 18.37 27.02
N LYS A 4 9.73 18.83 25.76
CA LYS A 4 8.61 19.62 25.23
C LYS A 4 7.36 18.71 25.19
N THR A 5 6.24 19.22 25.65
CA THR A 5 4.96 18.48 25.69
C THR A 5 4.04 18.97 24.58
N TYR A 6 3.36 18.03 23.91
CA TYR A 6 2.35 18.26 22.89
C TYR A 6 1.03 17.58 23.33
N ASP A 7 -0.08 17.98 22.75
CA ASP A 7 -1.34 17.27 22.99
C ASP A 7 -1.28 15.89 22.33
N TYR A 8 -0.90 15.84 21.08
CA TYR A 8 -0.79 14.62 20.30
C TYR A 8 0.62 14.44 19.71
N ILE A 9 1.12 13.22 19.77
CA ILE A 9 2.35 12.82 19.08
C ILE A 9 1.99 11.76 18.05
N ILE A 10 2.26 12.02 16.77
CA ILE A 10 2.08 11.09 15.65
C ILE A 10 3.44 10.54 15.25
N VAL A 11 3.60 9.22 15.34
CA VAL A 11 4.83 8.51 14.99
C VAL A 11 4.72 7.98 13.56
N GLY A 12 5.45 8.58 12.63
CA GLY A 12 5.43 8.30 11.20
C GLY A 12 4.57 9.29 10.41
N ALA A 13 5.17 9.96 9.42
CA ALA A 13 4.49 10.81 8.45
C ALA A 13 4.17 10.05 7.16
N GLY A 14 3.72 8.79 7.29
CA GLY A 14 3.21 7.98 6.20
C GLY A 14 1.80 8.37 5.77
N SER A 15 1.09 7.47 5.09
CA SER A 15 -0.27 7.74 4.59
C SER A 15 -1.22 8.16 5.70
N ALA A 16 -1.29 7.40 6.79
CA ALA A 16 -2.17 7.72 7.92
C ALA A 16 -1.70 8.94 8.70
N GLY A 17 -0.42 9.01 9.05
CA GLY A 17 0.10 10.12 9.84
C GLY A 17 -0.08 11.49 9.18
N CYS A 18 -0.01 11.57 7.85
CA CYS A 18 -0.29 12.79 7.11
C CYS A 18 -1.75 13.25 7.24
N VAL A 19 -2.71 12.30 7.21
CA VAL A 19 -4.14 12.59 7.43
C VAL A 19 -4.37 13.06 8.84
N LEU A 20 -3.87 12.31 9.83
CA LEU A 20 -4.00 12.65 11.25
C LEU A 20 -3.41 14.04 11.56
N ALA A 21 -2.21 14.34 11.06
CA ALA A 21 -1.58 15.65 11.22
C ALA A 21 -2.49 16.77 10.67
N ASN A 22 -3.11 16.55 9.52
CA ASN A 22 -4.02 17.52 8.94
C ASN A 22 -5.27 17.71 9.79
N ARG A 23 -5.94 16.61 10.16
CA ARG A 23 -7.24 16.66 10.84
C ARG A 23 -7.15 17.11 12.29
N LEU A 24 -6.13 16.65 13.04
CA LEU A 24 -6.00 17.01 14.44
C LEU A 24 -5.58 18.48 14.64
N THR A 25 -4.86 19.06 13.67
CA THR A 25 -4.48 20.48 13.72
C THR A 25 -5.55 21.43 13.19
N GLU A 26 -6.74 20.94 12.76
CA GLU A 26 -7.93 21.78 12.53
C GLU A 26 -8.42 22.42 13.83
N ASP A 27 -8.20 21.76 14.97
CA ASP A 27 -8.34 22.36 16.32
C ASP A 27 -7.06 23.20 16.58
N GLU A 28 -7.18 24.53 16.51
CA GLU A 28 -6.09 25.48 16.72
C GLU A 28 -5.51 25.42 18.14
N GLY A 29 -6.28 24.93 19.12
CA GLY A 29 -5.86 24.73 20.51
C GLY A 29 -4.98 23.48 20.71
N ALA A 30 -5.01 22.53 19.80
CA ALA A 30 -4.27 21.28 19.92
C ALA A 30 -2.83 21.42 19.35
N GLN A 31 -1.83 21.16 20.18
CA GLN A 31 -0.42 21.13 19.74
C GLN A 31 -0.04 19.72 19.27
N VAL A 32 0.36 19.58 18.00
CA VAL A 32 0.64 18.28 17.36
C VAL A 32 2.10 18.19 16.96
N LEU A 33 2.77 17.09 17.36
CA LEU A 33 4.09 16.70 16.87
C LEU A 33 3.96 15.50 15.93
N VAL A 34 4.58 15.59 14.76
CA VAL A 34 4.80 14.46 13.84
C VAL A 34 6.29 14.15 13.78
N VAL A 35 6.66 12.88 13.97
CA VAL A 35 8.06 12.41 13.91
C VAL A 35 8.21 11.41 12.78
N GLU A 36 9.07 11.71 11.81
CA GLU A 36 9.35 10.89 10.61
C GLU A 36 10.82 10.51 10.53
N ALA A 37 11.10 9.24 10.33
CA ALA A 37 12.47 8.73 10.21
C ALA A 37 13.15 9.15 8.90
N GLY A 38 12.37 9.34 7.83
CA GLY A 38 12.86 9.80 6.54
C GLY A 38 13.00 11.32 6.43
N GLY A 39 13.49 11.74 5.28
CA GLY A 39 13.62 13.15 4.91
C GLY A 39 12.37 13.72 4.24
N ARG A 40 12.53 14.95 3.71
CA ARG A 40 11.50 15.66 2.96
C ARG A 40 11.32 15.08 1.54
N ASP A 41 10.12 15.19 0.99
CA ASP A 41 9.72 14.67 -0.32
C ASP A 41 10.00 15.66 -1.49
N TRP A 42 11.17 16.25 -1.56
CA TRP A 42 11.48 17.31 -2.56
C TRP A 42 11.91 16.77 -3.93
N HIS A 43 12.29 15.51 -4.01
CA HIS A 43 12.87 14.94 -5.22
C HIS A 43 11.86 14.85 -6.38
N PRO A 44 12.20 15.32 -7.61
CA PRO A 44 11.29 15.34 -8.76
C PRO A 44 10.66 13.99 -9.10
N TYR A 45 11.39 12.88 -8.93
CA TYR A 45 10.87 11.53 -9.20
C TYR A 45 9.70 11.13 -8.31
N ILE A 46 9.57 11.72 -7.12
CA ILE A 46 8.41 11.53 -6.25
C ILE A 46 7.17 12.14 -6.90
N HIS A 47 7.30 13.35 -7.46
CA HIS A 47 6.16 14.14 -7.94
C HIS A 47 5.76 13.83 -9.38
N ILE A 48 6.70 13.41 -10.24
CA ILE A 48 6.41 13.03 -11.62
C ILE A 48 5.94 11.57 -11.64
N PRO A 49 4.71 11.26 -12.11
CA PRO A 49 4.18 9.90 -12.09
C PRO A 49 5.10 8.85 -12.68
N LEU A 50 5.70 9.11 -13.84
CA LEU A 50 6.62 8.17 -14.48
C LEU A 50 7.94 8.00 -13.71
N GLY A 51 8.29 8.94 -12.84
CA GLY A 51 9.46 8.89 -11.96
C GLY A 51 9.48 7.68 -11.02
N MET A 52 8.31 7.10 -10.71
CA MET A 52 8.19 5.90 -9.88
C MET A 52 9.11 4.75 -10.31
N GLY A 53 9.31 4.58 -11.62
CA GLY A 53 10.20 3.54 -12.14
C GLY A 53 11.65 3.69 -11.65
N LYS A 54 12.14 4.92 -11.54
CA LYS A 54 13.48 5.21 -11.03
C LYS A 54 13.56 5.13 -9.50
N LEU A 55 12.47 5.47 -8.79
CA LEU A 55 12.41 5.28 -7.35
C LEU A 55 12.60 3.80 -6.99
N HIS A 56 11.87 2.90 -7.66
CA HIS A 56 11.99 1.45 -7.44
C HIS A 56 13.34 0.89 -7.94
N GLU A 57 13.75 1.21 -9.16
CA GLU A 57 15.02 0.71 -9.74
C GLU A 57 16.24 1.02 -8.84
N ARG A 58 16.24 2.20 -8.19
CA ARG A 58 17.35 2.69 -7.36
C ARG A 58 17.09 2.57 -5.86
N ARG A 59 15.98 2.00 -5.45
CA ARG A 59 15.54 1.92 -4.05
C ARG A 59 15.62 3.27 -3.33
N MET A 60 15.19 4.35 -4.00
CA MET A 60 15.27 5.70 -3.45
C MET A 60 14.17 5.91 -2.40
N PHE A 61 14.54 6.51 -1.27
CA PHE A 61 13.61 6.79 -0.16
C PHE A 61 12.95 5.52 0.41
N ASP A 62 13.67 4.41 0.37
CA ASP A 62 13.24 3.11 0.84
C ASP A 62 13.94 2.75 2.15
N TRP A 63 13.24 2.05 3.05
CA TRP A 63 13.84 1.48 4.25
C TRP A 63 14.85 0.36 3.92
N GLY A 64 14.72 -0.28 2.77
CA GLY A 64 15.58 -1.38 2.35
C GLY A 64 15.25 -2.71 3.02
N PHE A 65 14.04 -2.89 3.53
CA PHE A 65 13.63 -4.15 4.17
C PHE A 65 13.67 -5.33 3.21
N VAL A 66 14.03 -6.50 3.76
CA VAL A 66 14.07 -7.79 3.07
C VAL A 66 13.51 -8.84 4.04
N THR A 67 12.78 -9.82 3.53
CA THR A 67 12.28 -10.93 4.36
C THR A 67 13.38 -11.86 4.83
N GLU A 68 13.11 -12.60 5.88
CA GLU A 68 13.85 -13.84 6.14
C GLU A 68 13.67 -14.78 4.93
N PRO A 69 14.54 -15.80 4.75
CA PRO A 69 14.36 -16.78 3.69
C PRO A 69 12.99 -17.47 3.78
N GLU A 70 12.21 -17.44 2.69
CA GLU A 70 10.88 -18.03 2.59
C GLU A 70 10.96 -19.50 2.14
N PRO A 71 10.65 -20.47 3.01
CA PRO A 71 10.85 -21.90 2.70
C PRO A 71 10.08 -22.35 1.46
N ASN A 72 8.82 -21.92 1.32
CA ASN A 72 7.96 -22.30 0.20
C ASN A 72 8.22 -21.51 -1.09
N LEU A 73 9.15 -20.57 -1.07
CA LEU A 73 9.66 -19.84 -2.23
C LEU A 73 11.12 -20.21 -2.54
N ASN A 74 11.49 -21.47 -2.35
CA ASN A 74 12.83 -22.01 -2.59
C ASN A 74 13.93 -21.33 -1.74
N GLY A 75 13.61 -20.92 -0.52
CA GLY A 75 14.55 -20.24 0.38
C GLY A 75 14.92 -18.81 -0.04
N ARG A 76 14.18 -18.20 -0.97
CA ARG A 76 14.45 -16.81 -1.40
C ARG A 76 14.06 -15.82 -0.31
N SER A 77 14.90 -14.81 -0.12
CA SER A 77 14.50 -13.58 0.54
C SER A 77 13.87 -12.61 -0.47
N ILE A 78 12.80 -11.93 -0.08
CA ILE A 78 12.03 -11.05 -0.95
C ILE A 78 12.18 -9.61 -0.49
N GLU A 79 12.35 -8.70 -1.43
CA GLU A 79 12.35 -7.26 -1.16
C GLU A 79 10.98 -6.80 -0.65
N ALA A 80 10.96 -6.12 0.50
CA ALA A 80 9.77 -5.62 1.17
C ALA A 80 9.79 -4.08 1.26
N SER A 81 9.84 -3.42 0.10
CA SER A 81 10.02 -1.97 -0.04
C SER A 81 8.97 -1.15 0.73
N ARG A 82 9.44 -0.20 1.57
CA ARG A 82 8.61 0.75 2.34
C ARG A 82 9.21 2.15 2.30
N GLY A 83 8.37 3.18 2.11
CA GLY A 83 8.85 4.55 2.01
C GLY A 83 9.41 5.09 3.33
N LYS A 84 10.63 5.66 3.27
CA LYS A 84 11.32 6.40 4.34
C LYS A 84 11.45 7.86 3.95
N VAL A 85 10.33 8.57 3.97
CA VAL A 85 10.20 9.96 3.48
C VAL A 85 8.84 10.51 3.90
N LEU A 86 8.66 11.83 3.95
CA LEU A 86 7.34 12.44 4.14
C LEU A 86 6.32 11.88 3.12
N GLY A 87 5.18 11.44 3.60
CA GLY A 87 4.16 10.71 2.85
C GLY A 87 4.37 9.19 2.86
N GLY A 88 5.49 8.69 3.39
CA GLY A 88 5.81 7.28 3.48
C GLY A 88 5.70 6.57 2.14
N SER A 89 5.11 5.37 2.14
CA SER A 89 4.92 4.58 0.90
C SER A 89 4.02 5.25 -0.14
N SER A 90 3.14 6.21 0.24
CA SER A 90 2.35 6.97 -0.75
C SER A 90 3.22 7.87 -1.64
N SER A 91 4.42 8.22 -1.19
CA SER A 91 5.39 9.03 -1.95
C SER A 91 6.22 8.22 -2.94
N ILE A 92 6.30 6.89 -2.78
CA ILE A 92 7.11 6.02 -3.66
C ILE A 92 6.30 4.95 -4.41
N ASN A 93 5.04 4.68 -4.06
CA ASN A 93 4.19 3.65 -4.65
C ASN A 93 3.90 3.88 -6.15
N VAL A 94 3.26 2.92 -6.79
CA VAL A 94 2.81 3.02 -8.19
C VAL A 94 1.53 3.83 -8.39
N MET A 95 1.05 4.49 -7.34
CA MET A 95 -0.14 5.37 -7.33
C MET A 95 -1.48 4.68 -7.64
N ALA A 96 -1.53 3.36 -7.82
CA ALA A 96 -2.80 2.69 -8.06
C ALA A 96 -3.79 2.96 -6.92
N TYR A 97 -5.03 3.29 -7.30
CA TYR A 97 -6.11 3.62 -6.38
C TYR A 97 -7.21 2.59 -6.47
N THR A 98 -7.34 1.80 -5.43
CA THR A 98 -8.42 0.84 -5.22
C THR A 98 -8.86 0.93 -3.76
N ARG A 99 -10.16 0.85 -3.50
CA ARG A 99 -10.71 0.96 -2.15
C ARG A 99 -10.81 -0.38 -1.43
N GLY A 100 -10.80 -1.48 -2.19
CA GLY A 100 -11.20 -2.81 -1.75
C GLY A 100 -12.66 -3.09 -2.11
N ASN A 101 -13.13 -4.30 -1.83
CA ASN A 101 -14.51 -4.71 -2.01
C ASN A 101 -15.36 -4.31 -0.80
N ARG A 102 -16.64 -4.01 -1.02
CA ARG A 102 -17.57 -3.74 0.10
C ARG A 102 -17.59 -4.89 1.13
N GLY A 103 -17.58 -6.12 0.66
CA GLY A 103 -17.57 -7.31 1.52
C GLY A 103 -16.31 -7.45 2.38
N ASP A 104 -15.20 -6.77 2.07
CA ASP A 104 -14.01 -6.77 2.92
C ASP A 104 -14.29 -6.03 4.25
N PHE A 105 -14.92 -4.86 4.16
CA PHE A 105 -15.26 -4.04 5.33
C PHE A 105 -16.40 -4.66 6.14
N ASP A 106 -17.38 -5.25 5.49
CA ASP A 106 -18.45 -6.00 6.17
C ASP A 106 -17.86 -7.19 6.94
N ARG A 107 -16.87 -7.89 6.36
CA ARG A 107 -16.09 -8.93 7.06
C ARG A 107 -15.29 -8.37 8.25
N TRP A 108 -14.73 -7.15 8.16
CA TRP A 108 -14.08 -6.51 9.31
C TRP A 108 -15.05 -6.32 10.46
N ALA A 109 -16.25 -5.82 10.20
CA ALA A 109 -17.29 -5.67 11.21
C ALA A 109 -17.69 -7.02 11.82
N GLN A 110 -17.84 -8.07 11.01
CA GLN A 110 -18.12 -9.45 11.47
C GLN A 110 -16.99 -10.03 12.35
N LYS A 111 -15.74 -9.65 12.10
CA LYS A 111 -14.57 -10.02 12.94
C LYS A 111 -14.43 -9.18 14.21
N GLY A 112 -15.44 -8.39 14.58
CA GLY A 112 -15.46 -7.61 15.80
C GLY A 112 -14.98 -6.16 15.65
N ALA A 113 -14.59 -5.71 14.47
CA ALA A 113 -14.32 -4.29 14.20
C ALA A 113 -15.65 -3.54 14.00
N THR A 114 -16.39 -3.35 15.09
CA THR A 114 -17.70 -2.70 15.10
C THR A 114 -17.61 -1.26 14.58
N GLY A 115 -18.52 -0.87 13.69
CA GLY A 115 -18.51 0.45 13.07
C GLY A 115 -17.57 0.59 11.87
N TRP A 116 -17.02 -0.53 11.35
CA TRP A 116 -16.15 -0.56 10.18
C TRP A 116 -16.76 -1.29 8.98
N SER A 117 -18.09 -1.44 8.94
CA SER A 117 -18.79 -1.96 7.73
C SER A 117 -18.61 -1.01 6.54
N TYR A 118 -18.90 -1.49 5.33
CA TYR A 118 -18.77 -0.63 4.14
C TYR A 118 -19.65 0.61 4.21
N ALA A 119 -20.88 0.49 4.74
CA ALA A 119 -21.76 1.63 4.97
C ALA A 119 -21.12 2.68 5.88
N ASP A 120 -20.41 2.25 6.94
CA ASP A 120 -19.76 3.15 7.89
C ASP A 120 -18.52 3.85 7.32
N VAL A 121 -17.81 3.21 6.39
CA VAL A 121 -16.52 3.73 5.90
C VAL A 121 -16.63 4.46 4.56
N LEU A 122 -17.68 4.25 3.75
CA LEU A 122 -17.87 4.92 2.47
C LEU A 122 -17.88 6.45 2.59
N PRO A 123 -18.52 7.09 3.59
CA PRO A 123 -18.47 8.54 3.78
C PRO A 123 -17.04 9.07 3.96
N TYR A 124 -16.16 8.31 4.64
CA TYR A 124 -14.76 8.67 4.84
C TYR A 124 -13.91 8.51 3.57
N PHE A 125 -14.18 7.50 2.73
CA PHE A 125 -13.60 7.41 1.39
C PHE A 125 -13.97 8.63 0.54
N LYS A 126 -15.23 9.06 0.57
CA LYS A 126 -15.71 10.23 -0.16
C LYS A 126 -15.10 11.53 0.38
N ARG A 127 -14.99 11.68 1.71
CA ARG A 127 -14.36 12.86 2.35
C ARG A 127 -12.88 13.00 1.97
N CYS A 128 -12.21 11.90 1.79
CA CYS A 128 -10.78 11.85 1.43
C CYS A 128 -10.54 12.30 -0.02
N GLU A 129 -11.46 12.06 -0.95
CA GLU A 129 -11.23 12.04 -2.39
C GLU A 129 -11.75 13.28 -3.12
N THR A 130 -10.96 13.74 -4.12
CA THR A 130 -11.43 14.53 -5.26
C THR A 130 -11.23 13.70 -6.53
N PHE A 131 -12.30 13.05 -6.99
CA PHE A 131 -12.27 12.27 -8.23
C PHE A 131 -12.45 13.17 -9.45
N ALA A 132 -11.57 13.01 -10.45
CA ALA A 132 -11.62 13.84 -11.68
C ALA A 132 -12.88 13.59 -12.53
N GLY A 133 -13.58 12.47 -12.34
CA GLY A 133 -14.85 12.15 -12.99
C GLY A 133 -16.07 12.78 -12.32
N GLY A 134 -15.90 13.52 -11.22
CA GLY A 134 -17.00 14.13 -10.46
C GLY A 134 -17.49 13.28 -9.29
N ALA A 135 -18.41 13.83 -8.51
CA ALA A 135 -19.04 13.13 -7.38
C ALA A 135 -20.24 12.31 -7.86
N ASP A 136 -20.46 11.19 -7.18
CA ASP A 136 -21.67 10.37 -7.32
C ASP A 136 -22.02 9.70 -5.98
N ALA A 137 -22.85 8.65 -6.00
CA ALA A 137 -23.17 7.88 -4.80
C ALA A 137 -21.91 7.30 -4.12
N TRP A 138 -20.88 6.97 -4.88
CA TRP A 138 -19.68 6.27 -4.45
C TRP A 138 -18.44 7.15 -4.34
N ARG A 139 -18.36 8.22 -5.13
CA ARG A 139 -17.16 9.05 -5.32
C ARG A 139 -17.29 10.41 -4.66
N GLY A 140 -16.15 10.94 -4.18
CA GLY A 140 -16.05 12.29 -3.63
C GLY A 140 -15.46 13.30 -4.63
N SER A 141 -15.77 14.60 -4.46
CA SER A 141 -15.24 15.68 -5.31
C SER A 141 -14.59 16.83 -4.55
N ALA A 142 -14.59 16.78 -3.21
CA ALA A 142 -14.12 17.89 -2.36
C ALA A 142 -12.97 17.53 -1.42
N GLY A 143 -12.51 16.27 -1.44
CA GLY A 143 -11.43 15.81 -0.58
C GLY A 143 -10.03 16.24 -1.07
N PRO A 144 -9.03 16.18 -0.21
CA PRO A 144 -7.67 16.60 -0.53
C PRO A 144 -6.94 15.68 -1.51
N LEU A 145 -7.23 14.38 -1.53
CA LEU A 145 -6.61 13.39 -2.40
C LEU A 145 -7.18 13.45 -3.81
N GLY A 146 -6.38 13.80 -4.79
CA GLY A 146 -6.81 13.74 -6.19
C GLY A 146 -6.68 12.35 -6.77
N THR A 147 -7.73 11.88 -7.46
CA THR A 147 -7.77 10.60 -8.16
C THR A 147 -8.29 10.79 -9.59
N GLU A 148 -7.78 10.00 -10.53
CA GLU A 148 -8.20 10.05 -11.94
C GLU A 148 -8.06 8.68 -12.61
N PHE A 149 -8.82 8.47 -13.69
CA PHE A 149 -8.62 7.31 -14.56
C PHE A 149 -7.30 7.40 -15.32
N ALA A 150 -6.71 6.23 -15.60
CA ALA A 150 -5.53 6.10 -16.45
C ALA A 150 -5.71 6.84 -17.78
N LYS A 151 -4.72 7.62 -18.19
CA LYS A 151 -4.69 8.38 -19.45
C LYS A 151 -3.94 7.67 -20.57
N SER A 152 -3.68 6.37 -20.44
CA SER A 152 -2.97 5.61 -21.45
C SER A 152 -3.82 5.45 -22.71
N ALA A 153 -3.24 5.81 -23.85
CA ALA A 153 -3.85 5.67 -25.19
C ALA A 153 -3.35 4.40 -25.93
N ASP A 154 -2.79 3.43 -25.23
CA ASP A 154 -2.31 2.20 -25.86
C ASP A 154 -3.48 1.34 -26.33
N PRO A 155 -3.59 1.00 -27.64
CA PRO A 155 -4.67 0.17 -28.17
C PRO A 155 -4.65 -1.28 -27.63
N LEU A 156 -3.60 -1.68 -26.95
CA LEU A 156 -3.52 -2.95 -26.24
C LEU A 156 -4.61 -3.06 -25.15
N TYR A 157 -4.95 -1.96 -24.44
CA TYR A 157 -5.90 -2.02 -23.32
C TYR A 157 -7.35 -2.29 -23.74
N PRO A 158 -7.92 -1.62 -24.76
CA PRO A 158 -9.21 -2.02 -25.31
C PRO A 158 -9.22 -3.48 -25.77
N ALA A 159 -8.15 -3.95 -26.43
CA ALA A 159 -8.05 -5.34 -26.87
C ALA A 159 -8.07 -6.34 -25.70
N TRP A 160 -7.48 -6.00 -24.54
CA TRP A 160 -7.58 -6.80 -23.33
C TRP A 160 -9.02 -6.92 -22.81
N ILE A 161 -9.79 -5.82 -22.85
CA ILE A 161 -11.19 -5.83 -22.43
C ILE A 161 -12.01 -6.76 -23.33
N GLU A 162 -11.80 -6.69 -24.64
CA GLU A 162 -12.49 -7.57 -25.60
C GLU A 162 -12.03 -9.04 -25.45
N ALA A 163 -10.76 -9.28 -25.18
CA ALA A 163 -10.25 -10.62 -24.89
C ALA A 163 -10.84 -11.20 -23.61
N ALA A 164 -10.99 -10.38 -22.57
CA ALA A 164 -11.62 -10.77 -21.32
C ALA A 164 -13.11 -11.13 -21.53
N LYS A 165 -13.86 -10.32 -22.27
CA LYS A 165 -15.25 -10.61 -22.65
C LYS A 165 -15.36 -11.93 -23.43
N ALA A 166 -14.45 -12.17 -24.39
CA ALA A 166 -14.40 -13.44 -25.14
C ALA A 166 -14.11 -14.65 -24.24
N ALA A 167 -13.41 -14.44 -23.12
CA ALA A 167 -13.16 -15.44 -22.07
C ALA A 167 -14.29 -15.53 -21.02
N GLY A 168 -15.40 -14.82 -21.19
CA GLY A 168 -16.53 -14.82 -20.26
C GLY A 168 -16.36 -13.94 -19.02
N ILE A 169 -15.35 -13.07 -18.98
CA ILE A 169 -15.08 -12.17 -17.84
C ILE A 169 -15.75 -10.82 -18.10
N PRO A 170 -16.52 -10.27 -17.14
CA PRO A 170 -17.19 -8.98 -17.30
C PRO A 170 -16.22 -7.80 -17.35
N ALA A 171 -16.71 -6.67 -17.85
CA ALA A 171 -16.07 -5.37 -17.72
C ALA A 171 -16.83 -4.52 -16.70
N THR A 172 -16.09 -3.68 -15.95
CA THR A 172 -16.66 -2.70 -15.04
C THR A 172 -16.26 -1.28 -15.47
N ALA A 173 -17.18 -0.36 -15.36
CA ALA A 173 -16.93 1.06 -15.66
C ALA A 173 -16.07 1.71 -14.56
N ASP A 174 -16.31 1.32 -13.31
CA ASP A 174 -15.59 1.82 -12.13
C ASP A 174 -15.56 0.75 -11.02
N TYR A 175 -14.41 0.13 -10.81
CA TYR A 175 -14.21 -0.90 -9.78
C TYR A 175 -14.18 -0.34 -8.34
N ASN A 176 -14.23 0.99 -8.16
CA ASN A 176 -14.38 1.66 -6.86
C ASN A 176 -15.82 2.14 -6.60
N ALA A 177 -16.76 1.81 -7.51
CA ALA A 177 -18.19 2.11 -7.39
C ALA A 177 -18.99 0.89 -6.90
N ALA A 178 -20.22 0.70 -7.41
CA ALA A 178 -21.14 -0.36 -6.97
C ALA A 178 -20.58 -1.78 -7.16
N PHE A 179 -19.88 -2.03 -8.26
CA PHE A 179 -19.40 -3.35 -8.65
C PHE A 179 -17.91 -3.35 -8.95
N GLN A 180 -17.14 -4.05 -8.10
CA GLN A 180 -15.70 -4.16 -8.27
C GLN A 180 -15.32 -5.19 -9.34
N GLU A 181 -16.09 -6.27 -9.47
CA GLU A 181 -15.74 -7.41 -10.30
C GLU A 181 -15.65 -7.06 -11.78
N GLY A 182 -14.61 -7.59 -12.45
CA GLY A 182 -14.38 -7.43 -13.87
C GLY A 182 -13.17 -6.57 -14.23
N PHE A 183 -13.00 -6.35 -15.55
CA PHE A 183 -11.95 -5.52 -16.12
C PHE A 183 -12.37 -4.05 -16.15
N GLY A 184 -11.58 -3.18 -15.51
CA GLY A 184 -11.81 -1.73 -15.50
C GLY A 184 -10.55 -0.92 -15.81
N ARG A 185 -10.74 0.32 -16.24
CA ARG A 185 -9.63 1.26 -16.39
C ARG A 185 -8.96 1.49 -15.04
N SER A 186 -7.64 1.41 -15.03
CA SER A 186 -6.85 1.73 -13.82
C SER A 186 -7.16 3.15 -13.34
N GLN A 187 -7.13 3.31 -12.03
CA GLN A 187 -7.26 4.61 -11.38
C GLN A 187 -6.00 4.90 -10.58
N TYR A 188 -5.62 6.17 -10.54
CA TYR A 188 -4.37 6.59 -9.93
C TYR A 188 -4.56 7.80 -9.01
N THR A 189 -3.78 7.84 -7.94
CA THR A 189 -3.64 9.03 -7.08
C THR A 189 -2.79 10.08 -7.78
N ILE A 190 -3.36 10.69 -8.82
CA ILE A 190 -2.77 11.77 -9.62
C ILE A 190 -3.72 12.95 -9.65
N ARG A 191 -3.18 14.15 -9.49
CA ARG A 191 -3.91 15.42 -9.59
C ARG A 191 -3.10 16.39 -10.42
N LYS A 192 -3.70 16.96 -11.49
CA LYS A 192 -3.02 17.92 -12.39
C LYS A 192 -1.66 17.41 -12.90
N GLY A 193 -1.61 16.12 -13.29
CA GLY A 193 -0.42 15.46 -13.82
C GLY A 193 0.71 15.21 -12.82
N ARG A 194 0.46 15.33 -11.52
CA ARG A 194 1.43 15.08 -10.45
C ARG A 194 0.90 14.05 -9.47
N ARG A 195 1.80 13.29 -8.86
CA ARG A 195 1.46 12.40 -7.74
C ARG A 195 0.70 13.16 -6.66
N SER A 196 -0.45 12.65 -6.26
CA SER A 196 -1.20 13.06 -5.09
C SER A 196 -0.85 12.13 -3.92
N SER A 197 0.34 12.31 -3.32
CA SER A 197 0.75 11.56 -2.13
C SER A 197 0.02 12.10 -0.90
N ALA A 198 0.00 11.33 0.19
CA ALA A 198 -0.54 11.82 1.47
C ALA A 198 0.19 13.08 1.96
N ALA A 199 1.51 13.19 1.71
CA ALA A 199 2.25 14.40 2.03
C ALA A 199 1.71 15.62 1.26
N THR A 200 1.50 15.49 -0.05
CA THR A 200 1.01 16.63 -0.87
C THR A 200 -0.46 16.94 -0.64
N ALA A 201 -1.28 15.93 -0.37
CA ALA A 201 -2.71 16.09 -0.19
C ALA A 201 -3.07 16.63 1.22
N PHE A 202 -2.41 16.14 2.25
CA PHE A 202 -2.79 16.41 3.64
C PHE A 202 -1.72 17.17 4.42
N LEU A 203 -0.46 16.67 4.47
CA LEU A 203 0.54 17.20 5.39
C LEU A 203 1.02 18.60 4.99
N LYS A 204 1.39 18.82 3.72
CA LYS A 204 1.89 20.13 3.26
C LYS A 204 0.93 21.29 3.50
N PRO A 205 -0.39 21.16 3.25
CA PRO A 205 -1.34 22.19 3.65
C PRO A 205 -1.34 22.47 5.17
N ALA A 206 -1.29 21.42 5.99
CA ALA A 206 -1.28 21.53 7.45
C ALA A 206 0.01 22.14 8.02
N MET A 207 1.15 21.94 7.37
CA MET A 207 2.45 22.52 7.80
C MET A 207 2.48 24.05 7.84
N ARG A 208 1.47 24.73 7.32
CA ARG A 208 1.30 26.18 7.43
C ARG A 208 0.67 26.60 8.76
N ARG A 209 0.12 25.66 9.52
CA ARG A 209 -0.54 25.93 10.80
C ARG A 209 0.50 26.01 11.91
N PRO A 210 0.41 27.00 12.82
CA PRO A 210 1.40 27.22 13.87
C PRO A 210 1.42 26.12 14.95
N ASN A 211 0.33 25.37 15.07
CA ASN A 211 0.14 24.30 16.03
C ASN A 211 0.64 22.92 15.54
N LEU A 212 1.27 22.85 14.36
CA LEU A 212 1.90 21.62 13.83
C LEU A 212 3.44 21.74 13.84
N THR A 213 4.08 20.81 14.55
CA THR A 213 5.53 20.59 14.47
C THR A 213 5.82 19.30 13.70
N VAL A 214 6.70 19.35 12.70
CA VAL A 214 7.11 18.17 11.91
C VAL A 214 8.61 17.99 12.03
N GLU A 215 9.03 16.90 12.66
CA GLU A 215 10.41 16.48 12.83
C GLU A 215 10.74 15.38 11.80
N THR A 216 11.68 15.66 10.89
CA THR A 216 12.18 14.69 9.91
C THR A 216 13.58 14.21 10.29
N GLN A 217 14.01 13.07 9.70
CA GLN A 217 15.27 12.41 10.04
C GLN A 217 15.35 12.08 11.55
N ALA A 218 14.22 11.67 12.11
CA ALA A 218 14.03 11.41 13.52
C ALA A 218 13.43 9.99 13.68
N LEU A 219 14.26 9.05 14.14
CA LEU A 219 13.89 7.65 14.33
C LEU A 219 13.32 7.45 15.73
N VAL A 220 12.04 7.11 15.83
CA VAL A 220 11.42 6.76 17.11
C VAL A 220 11.96 5.40 17.57
N MET A 221 12.43 5.37 18.81
CA MET A 221 13.00 4.19 19.44
C MET A 221 11.92 3.40 20.17
N ARG A 222 11.08 4.09 20.94
CA ARG A 222 10.02 3.51 21.75
C ARG A 222 9.00 4.56 22.22
N VAL A 223 7.86 4.08 22.68
CA VAL A 223 6.90 4.85 23.48
C VAL A 223 7.37 4.84 24.94
N ILE A 224 7.23 5.97 25.62
CA ILE A 224 7.53 6.10 27.06
C ILE A 224 6.24 5.76 27.82
N LEU A 225 6.28 4.70 28.62
CA LEU A 225 5.18 4.25 29.47
C LEU A 225 5.43 4.64 30.93
N ARG A 226 4.38 4.99 31.65
CA ARG A 226 4.33 5.03 33.13
C ARG A 226 3.24 4.05 33.58
N GLY A 227 3.64 2.90 34.10
CA GLY A 227 2.75 1.76 34.22
C GLY A 227 2.22 1.38 32.84
N THR A 228 0.91 1.40 32.65
CA THR A 228 0.25 1.13 31.37
C THR A 228 -0.21 2.38 30.62
N THR A 229 0.23 3.58 31.03
CA THR A 229 -0.16 4.84 30.39
C THR A 229 0.97 5.37 29.49
N ALA A 230 0.71 5.62 28.22
CA ALA A 230 1.65 6.28 27.32
C ALA A 230 1.76 7.78 27.66
N THR A 231 3.00 8.25 27.89
CA THR A 231 3.28 9.63 28.33
C THR A 231 4.14 10.40 27.33
N GLY A 232 4.66 9.74 26.29
CA GLY A 232 5.51 10.37 25.27
C GLY A 232 6.26 9.36 24.43
N ILE A 233 7.27 9.85 23.74
CA ILE A 233 8.16 9.04 22.90
C ILE A 233 9.63 9.38 23.16
N GLU A 234 10.49 8.41 22.85
CA GLU A 234 11.92 8.58 22.73
C GLU A 234 12.34 8.37 21.27
N TYR A 235 13.10 9.29 20.71
CA TYR A 235 13.58 9.21 19.34
C TYR A 235 15.01 9.71 19.20
N VAL A 236 15.71 9.25 18.16
CA VAL A 236 17.06 9.71 17.80
C VAL A 236 16.97 10.69 16.64
N LYS A 237 17.58 11.86 16.82
CA LYS A 237 17.76 12.87 15.77
C LYS A 237 19.20 13.38 15.78
N HIS A 238 19.86 13.35 14.62
CA HIS A 238 21.27 13.75 14.49
C HIS A 238 22.20 13.10 15.54
N GLY A 239 21.99 11.81 15.80
CA GLY A 239 22.77 11.03 16.78
C GLY A 239 22.46 11.34 18.27
N ARG A 240 21.51 12.22 18.56
CA ARG A 240 21.10 12.57 19.94
C ARG A 240 19.75 11.93 20.26
N VAL A 241 19.66 11.38 21.46
CA VAL A 241 18.39 10.92 22.03
C VAL A 241 17.59 12.13 22.49
N VAL A 242 16.34 12.20 22.08
CA VAL A 242 15.39 13.27 22.39
C VAL A 242 14.11 12.63 22.95
N GLN A 243 13.52 13.24 23.96
CA GLN A 243 12.21 12.84 24.49
C GLN A 243 11.18 13.95 24.23
N ALA A 244 9.96 13.53 23.88
CA ALA A 244 8.80 14.41 23.77
C ALA A 244 7.63 13.85 24.57
N GLY A 245 6.97 14.71 25.35
CA GLY A 245 5.80 14.34 26.17
C GLY A 245 4.50 14.48 25.39
N ALA A 246 3.53 13.59 25.65
CA ALA A 246 2.16 13.63 25.14
C ALA A 246 1.17 13.88 26.28
N ALA A 247 0.40 14.96 26.20
CA ALA A 247 -0.60 15.30 27.21
C ALA A 247 -1.91 14.50 27.02
N ARG A 248 -2.29 14.22 25.77
CA ARG A 248 -3.51 13.47 25.42
C ARG A 248 -3.18 12.07 24.91
N GLU A 249 -2.59 11.92 23.72
CA GLU A 249 -2.32 10.60 23.14
C GLU A 249 -1.02 10.54 22.33
N VAL A 250 -0.40 9.35 22.32
CA VAL A 250 0.58 8.92 21.32
C VAL A 250 -0.13 8.07 20.27
N ILE A 251 0.08 8.37 18.99
CA ILE A 251 -0.55 7.68 17.86
C ILE A 251 0.55 7.11 16.97
N ILE A 252 0.66 5.79 16.92
CA ILE A 252 1.64 5.12 16.07
C ILE A 252 1.06 4.94 14.67
N SER A 253 1.79 5.45 13.67
CA SER A 253 1.46 5.37 12.23
C SER A 253 2.68 4.93 11.42
N GLY A 254 3.48 4.00 11.97
CA GLY A 254 4.74 3.52 11.42
C GLY A 254 4.59 2.53 10.26
N GLY A 255 3.36 2.04 9.99
CA GLY A 255 3.06 1.03 8.99
C GLY A 255 3.25 -0.40 9.51
N ALA A 256 2.78 -1.38 8.73
CA ALA A 256 2.67 -2.78 9.15
C ALA A 256 3.98 -3.44 9.62
N PHE A 257 5.13 -2.86 9.35
CA PHE A 257 6.42 -3.39 9.82
C PHE A 257 6.96 -2.64 11.04
N SER A 258 7.03 -1.30 10.97
CA SER A 258 7.64 -0.51 12.03
C SER A 258 6.72 -0.32 13.24
N THR A 259 5.39 -0.36 13.05
CA THR A 259 4.45 -0.26 14.17
C THR A 259 4.60 -1.40 15.17
N PRO A 260 4.58 -2.70 14.78
CA PRO A 260 4.83 -3.78 15.72
C PRO A 260 6.24 -3.70 16.32
N GLN A 261 7.27 -3.26 15.59
CA GLN A 261 8.61 -3.07 16.13
C GLN A 261 8.61 -2.05 17.27
N ILE A 262 7.98 -0.88 17.08
CA ILE A 262 7.91 0.18 18.09
C ILE A 262 7.13 -0.29 19.33
N LEU A 263 6.00 -0.99 19.15
CA LEU A 263 5.23 -1.54 20.25
C LEU A 263 6.06 -2.55 21.06
N MET A 264 6.71 -3.51 20.39
CA MET A 264 7.54 -4.52 21.04
C MET A 264 8.73 -3.90 21.78
N LEU A 265 9.42 -2.92 21.19
CA LEU A 265 10.50 -2.17 21.86
C LEU A 265 10.02 -1.33 23.04
N SER A 266 8.71 -1.09 23.16
CA SER A 266 8.06 -0.41 24.29
C SER A 266 7.55 -1.38 25.36
N GLY A 267 7.85 -2.68 25.24
CA GLY A 267 7.38 -3.72 26.15
C GLY A 267 5.94 -4.22 25.88
N ILE A 268 5.36 -3.88 24.71
CA ILE A 268 3.99 -4.28 24.32
C ILE A 268 4.11 -5.33 23.22
N GLY A 269 3.88 -6.60 23.52
CA GLY A 269 4.02 -7.68 22.55
C GLY A 269 4.11 -9.06 23.18
N PRO A 270 4.40 -10.11 22.38
CA PRO A 270 4.48 -11.49 22.90
C PRO A 270 5.58 -11.61 23.96
N ALA A 271 5.19 -11.82 25.23
CA ALA A 271 6.08 -11.77 26.39
C ALA A 271 7.32 -12.67 26.26
N ALA A 272 7.13 -13.92 25.80
CA ALA A 272 8.24 -14.85 25.60
C ALA A 272 9.29 -14.31 24.62
N HIS A 273 8.85 -13.77 23.46
CA HIS A 273 9.74 -13.18 22.46
C HIS A 273 10.45 -11.92 22.98
N LEU A 274 9.74 -11.08 23.76
CA LEU A 274 10.34 -9.88 24.34
C LEU A 274 11.48 -10.23 25.31
N TYR A 275 11.29 -11.23 26.17
CA TYR A 275 12.36 -11.72 27.05
C TYR A 275 13.57 -12.26 26.28
N GLU A 276 13.33 -13.00 25.18
CA GLU A 276 14.42 -13.54 24.34
C GLU A 276 15.34 -12.44 23.79
N VAL A 277 14.80 -11.26 23.48
CA VAL A 277 15.56 -10.13 22.92
C VAL A 277 15.97 -9.07 23.96
N GLY A 278 15.74 -9.36 25.25
CA GLY A 278 16.14 -8.46 26.36
C GLY A 278 15.26 -7.22 26.51
N VAL A 279 13.97 -7.33 26.19
CA VAL A 279 12.95 -6.30 26.46
C VAL A 279 12.01 -6.80 27.57
N ASP A 280 11.85 -6.01 28.64
CA ASP A 280 10.92 -6.35 29.71
C ASP A 280 9.47 -6.18 29.23
N PRO A 281 8.61 -7.22 29.27
CA PRO A 281 7.22 -7.11 28.89
C PRO A 281 6.42 -6.28 29.89
N VAL A 282 5.63 -5.33 29.36
CA VAL A 282 4.64 -4.56 30.13
C VAL A 282 3.24 -5.13 29.89
N ILE A 283 2.91 -5.46 28.66
CA ILE A 283 1.63 -6.05 28.26
C ILE A 283 1.90 -7.18 27.26
N ASP A 284 1.35 -8.36 27.54
CA ASP A 284 1.40 -9.51 26.63
C ASP A 284 0.25 -9.43 25.61
N LEU A 285 0.57 -9.12 24.37
CA LEU A 285 -0.36 -9.02 23.23
C LEU A 285 0.25 -9.67 21.99
N PRO A 286 -0.56 -10.18 21.04
CA PRO A 286 -0.07 -10.85 19.82
C PRO A 286 0.46 -9.86 18.76
N VAL A 287 1.21 -8.84 19.19
CA VAL A 287 1.83 -7.83 18.30
C VAL A 287 2.80 -8.47 17.32
N GLY A 288 2.73 -8.08 16.07
CA GLY A 288 3.57 -8.61 15.00
C GLY A 288 3.02 -9.88 14.36
N ARG A 289 2.08 -10.58 14.96
CA ARG A 289 1.45 -11.77 14.40
C ARG A 289 0.42 -11.42 13.33
N ASN A 290 -0.05 -12.45 12.58
CA ASN A 290 -1.07 -12.31 11.54
C ASN A 290 -0.63 -11.44 10.33
N LEU A 291 0.68 -11.28 10.06
CA LEU A 291 1.14 -10.57 8.87
C LEU A 291 0.56 -11.21 7.61
N GLN A 292 -0.05 -10.40 6.77
CA GLN A 292 -0.63 -10.76 5.49
C GLN A 292 -0.08 -9.87 4.39
N ASP A 293 0.03 -10.40 3.17
CA ASP A 293 0.35 -9.60 1.97
C ASP A 293 -0.17 -10.30 0.72
N HIS A 294 -0.48 -9.54 -0.32
CA HIS A 294 -0.82 -10.08 -1.63
C HIS A 294 0.43 -10.59 -2.32
N LEU A 295 0.40 -11.83 -2.79
CA LEU A 295 1.49 -12.44 -3.54
C LEU A 295 1.13 -12.52 -5.01
N ALA A 296 2.06 -12.13 -5.88
CA ALA A 296 1.82 -12.00 -7.31
C ALA A 296 2.93 -12.63 -8.15
N VAL A 297 2.59 -13.02 -9.37
CA VAL A 297 3.52 -13.59 -10.34
C VAL A 297 3.31 -12.92 -11.71
N PHE A 298 4.36 -12.84 -12.53
CA PHE A 298 4.24 -12.27 -13.87
C PHE A 298 4.02 -13.33 -14.95
N LEU A 299 3.14 -13.01 -15.88
CA LEU A 299 3.01 -13.65 -17.20
C LEU A 299 3.36 -12.59 -18.24
N SER A 300 4.37 -12.85 -19.07
CA SER A 300 4.94 -11.84 -19.95
C SER A 300 5.01 -12.32 -21.41
N PHE A 301 4.76 -11.40 -22.33
CA PHE A 301 4.77 -11.64 -23.77
C PHE A 301 5.66 -10.63 -24.48
N ALA A 302 6.33 -11.06 -25.53
CA ALA A 302 6.89 -10.14 -26.52
C ALA A 302 5.74 -9.46 -27.26
N ARG A 303 5.91 -8.18 -27.62
CA ARG A 303 4.95 -7.44 -28.44
C ARG A 303 5.38 -7.50 -29.90
N LEU A 304 4.42 -7.74 -30.82
CA LEU A 304 4.72 -7.79 -32.25
C LEU A 304 5.16 -6.43 -32.78
N GLU A 305 4.45 -5.37 -32.37
CA GLU A 305 4.79 -4.00 -32.72
C GLU A 305 5.04 -3.15 -31.47
N PRO A 306 6.09 -2.31 -31.46
CA PRO A 306 6.38 -1.45 -30.33
C PRO A 306 5.22 -0.52 -29.96
N GLY A 307 4.82 -0.54 -28.69
CA GLY A 307 3.76 0.30 -28.15
C GLY A 307 4.19 1.76 -27.92
N PRO A 308 3.21 2.61 -27.56
CA PRO A 308 3.46 4.04 -27.31
C PRO A 308 4.51 4.28 -26.23
N PHE A 309 4.47 3.50 -25.15
CA PHE A 309 5.42 3.65 -24.04
C PHE A 309 6.86 3.30 -24.46
N HIS A 310 7.06 2.22 -25.20
CA HIS A 310 8.38 1.83 -25.70
C HIS A 310 9.00 2.92 -26.59
N ARG A 311 8.20 3.54 -27.47
CA ARG A 311 8.64 4.66 -28.32
C ARG A 311 9.02 5.89 -27.49
N GLN A 312 8.34 6.10 -26.36
CA GLN A 312 8.60 7.18 -25.42
C GLN A 312 9.90 6.98 -24.62
N MET A 313 10.37 5.73 -24.48
CA MET A 313 11.62 5.40 -23.77
C MET A 313 12.90 5.84 -24.51
N ARG A 314 12.81 6.42 -25.71
CA ARG A 314 13.95 7.05 -26.37
C ARG A 314 14.45 8.22 -25.52
N PHE A 315 15.76 8.29 -25.30
CA PHE A 315 16.39 9.17 -24.30
C PHE A 315 15.94 10.64 -24.43
N ASP A 316 16.03 11.20 -25.66
CA ASP A 316 15.62 12.59 -25.93
C ASP A 316 14.14 12.85 -25.64
N ARG A 317 13.26 11.93 -26.04
CA ARG A 317 11.82 12.00 -25.76
C ARG A 317 11.53 11.89 -24.28
N MET A 318 12.24 10.99 -23.59
CA MET A 318 12.07 10.82 -22.15
C MET A 318 12.50 12.06 -21.37
N VAL A 319 13.67 12.63 -21.69
CA VAL A 319 14.14 13.86 -21.05
C VAL A 319 13.13 15.01 -21.25
N ALA A 320 12.70 15.25 -22.49
CA ALA A 320 11.70 16.27 -22.80
C ALA A 320 10.38 16.03 -22.05
N SER A 321 9.93 14.76 -21.96
CA SER A 321 8.73 14.38 -21.21
C SER A 321 8.84 14.64 -19.71
N MET A 322 9.99 14.33 -19.11
CA MET A 322 10.21 14.55 -17.67
C MET A 322 10.28 16.05 -17.36
N ILE A 323 10.96 16.85 -18.19
CA ILE A 323 11.00 18.32 -18.05
C ILE A 323 9.58 18.89 -18.17
N ARG A 324 8.82 18.50 -19.20
CA ARG A 324 7.45 18.95 -19.41
C ARG A 324 6.52 18.57 -18.25
N ALA A 325 6.63 17.34 -17.75
CA ALA A 325 5.88 16.88 -16.59
C ALA A 325 6.25 17.68 -15.33
N TRP A 326 7.54 17.97 -15.13
CA TRP A 326 8.00 18.74 -13.98
C TRP A 326 7.54 20.19 -14.01
N LEU A 327 7.67 20.88 -15.15
CA LEU A 327 7.33 22.30 -15.24
C LEU A 327 5.82 22.53 -15.32
N PHE A 328 5.11 21.73 -16.17
CA PHE A 328 3.73 22.02 -16.56
C PHE A 328 2.71 20.98 -16.09
N GLY A 329 3.12 19.84 -15.51
CA GLY A 329 2.20 18.76 -15.14
C GLY A 329 1.49 18.12 -16.34
N THR A 330 2.14 18.11 -17.51
CA THR A 330 1.53 17.60 -18.78
C THR A 330 2.49 16.67 -19.52
N GLY A 331 1.94 15.95 -20.51
CA GLY A 331 2.72 15.09 -21.42
C GLY A 331 2.95 13.68 -20.88
N PRO A 332 3.71 12.86 -21.63
CA PRO A 332 3.88 11.42 -21.33
C PRO A 332 4.50 11.10 -19.97
N GLY A 333 5.29 12.00 -19.39
CA GLY A 333 5.85 11.83 -18.04
C GLY A 333 4.80 11.77 -16.94
N THR A 334 3.56 12.24 -17.20
CA THR A 334 2.44 12.19 -16.27
C THR A 334 1.60 10.91 -16.36
N VAL A 335 1.95 10.00 -17.29
CA VAL A 335 1.21 8.77 -17.57
C VAL A 335 1.95 7.55 -17.04
N VAL A 336 1.28 6.77 -16.21
CA VAL A 336 1.78 5.47 -15.73
C VAL A 336 1.59 4.43 -16.84
N PRO A 337 2.57 3.54 -17.13
CA PRO A 337 2.46 2.52 -18.17
C PRO A 337 1.60 1.30 -17.72
N GLY A 338 0.51 1.56 -17.03
CA GLY A 338 -0.56 0.65 -16.69
C GLY A 338 -1.88 1.24 -17.15
N GLY A 339 -2.84 0.43 -17.54
CA GLY A 339 -4.10 0.93 -18.10
C GLY A 339 -5.34 0.24 -17.58
N LEU A 340 -5.16 -0.99 -17.07
CA LEU A 340 -6.25 -1.83 -16.60
C LEU A 340 -5.92 -2.47 -15.24
N HIS A 341 -6.96 -2.65 -14.45
CA HIS A 341 -7.05 -3.61 -13.34
C HIS A 341 -8.24 -4.52 -13.57
N ALA A 342 -8.17 -5.72 -13.03
CA ALA A 342 -9.33 -6.58 -12.96
C ALA A 342 -9.38 -7.28 -11.60
N PHE A 343 -10.59 -7.44 -11.09
CA PHE A 343 -10.88 -8.14 -9.84
C PHE A 343 -11.83 -9.28 -10.18
N ILE A 344 -11.40 -10.50 -9.92
CA ILE A 344 -12.07 -11.70 -10.43
C ILE A 344 -12.40 -12.65 -9.28
N LYS A 345 -13.63 -13.14 -9.28
CA LYS A 345 -14.01 -14.30 -8.49
C LYS A 345 -13.70 -15.55 -9.32
N MET A 346 -12.80 -16.38 -8.82
CA MET A 346 -12.46 -17.63 -9.51
C MET A 346 -13.61 -18.65 -9.49
N ARG A 347 -14.58 -18.45 -8.60
CA ARG A 347 -15.79 -19.28 -8.47
C ARG A 347 -16.99 -18.40 -8.13
N PRO A 348 -18.19 -18.69 -8.67
CA PRO A 348 -19.39 -17.85 -8.44
C PRO A 348 -19.82 -17.73 -6.97
N GLU A 349 -19.58 -18.77 -6.17
CA GLU A 349 -19.96 -18.84 -4.75
C GLU A 349 -19.09 -17.99 -3.83
N ILE A 350 -17.96 -17.46 -4.31
CA ILE A 350 -17.07 -16.62 -3.51
C ILE A 350 -17.69 -15.22 -3.34
N ALA A 351 -17.76 -14.74 -2.11
CA ALA A 351 -18.40 -13.47 -1.79
C ALA A 351 -17.67 -12.24 -2.38
N VAL A 352 -16.34 -12.27 -2.37
CA VAL A 352 -15.47 -11.16 -2.84
C VAL A 352 -14.44 -11.68 -3.83
N PRO A 353 -13.93 -10.84 -4.75
CA PRO A 353 -12.85 -11.24 -5.66
C PRO A 353 -11.64 -11.79 -4.90
N ASP A 354 -11.07 -12.87 -5.39
CA ASP A 354 -9.92 -13.55 -4.80
C ASP A 354 -8.65 -13.47 -5.65
N ILE A 355 -8.76 -13.00 -6.90
CA ILE A 355 -7.64 -12.72 -7.80
C ILE A 355 -7.73 -11.30 -8.35
N GLU A 356 -6.62 -10.57 -8.31
CA GLU A 356 -6.43 -9.29 -9.01
C GLU A 356 -5.53 -9.50 -10.23
N PHE A 357 -5.86 -8.86 -11.34
CA PHE A 357 -4.96 -8.72 -12.48
C PHE A 357 -4.50 -7.27 -12.64
N MET A 358 -3.20 -7.07 -12.66
CA MET A 358 -2.58 -5.80 -12.99
C MET A 358 -1.90 -5.90 -14.35
N PHE A 359 -2.14 -4.91 -15.20
CA PHE A 359 -1.62 -4.89 -16.56
C PHE A 359 -0.50 -3.88 -16.73
N ARG A 360 0.50 -4.27 -17.51
CA ARG A 360 1.61 -3.41 -17.89
C ARG A 360 1.82 -3.48 -19.39
N GLY A 361 1.58 -2.35 -20.09
CA GLY A 361 1.80 -2.20 -21.52
C GLY A 361 3.27 -1.93 -21.89
N ALA A 362 4.20 -2.58 -21.18
CA ALA A 362 5.64 -2.49 -21.41
C ALA A 362 6.32 -3.77 -20.93
N ALA A 363 7.44 -4.13 -21.53
CA ALA A 363 8.27 -5.23 -21.08
C ALA A 363 8.73 -5.00 -19.63
N THR A 364 8.87 -6.07 -18.83
CA THR A 364 9.32 -6.01 -17.44
C THR A 364 10.76 -5.46 -17.33
N ASN A 365 11.57 -5.64 -18.35
CA ASN A 365 12.96 -5.20 -18.46
C ASN A 365 13.15 -3.98 -19.37
N VAL A 366 12.10 -3.17 -19.59
CA VAL A 366 12.16 -1.95 -20.39
C VAL A 366 13.21 -0.98 -19.85
N ARG A 367 13.96 -0.34 -20.73
CA ARG A 367 14.98 0.67 -20.40
C ARG A 367 15.00 1.80 -21.40
N MET A 368 15.53 2.97 -20.98
CA MET A 368 15.82 4.05 -21.93
C MET A 368 16.83 3.59 -22.96
N TRP A 369 16.66 4.04 -24.20
CA TRP A 369 17.49 3.71 -25.34
C TRP A 369 17.88 4.94 -26.15
N CYS A 370 19.01 4.85 -26.85
CA CYS A 370 19.51 5.86 -27.75
C CYS A 370 19.99 5.14 -29.03
N PRO A 371 19.55 5.55 -30.22
CA PRO A 371 19.74 4.79 -31.45
C PRO A 371 21.19 4.31 -31.73
N VAL A 372 22.17 5.16 -31.44
CA VAL A 372 23.58 4.86 -31.75
C VAL A 372 24.30 4.18 -30.61
N ILE A 373 24.01 4.62 -29.36
CA ILE A 373 24.81 4.23 -28.17
C ILE A 373 24.21 3.02 -27.48
N ARG A 374 22.89 2.93 -27.41
CA ARG A 374 22.16 1.91 -26.67
C ARG A 374 20.86 1.54 -27.38
N PRO A 375 20.86 0.51 -28.23
CA PRO A 375 19.68 0.12 -28.99
C PRO A 375 18.51 -0.28 -28.10
N PRO A 376 17.26 -0.17 -28.58
CA PRO A 376 16.10 -0.58 -27.84
C PRO A 376 16.12 -2.10 -27.59
N ARG A 377 15.59 -2.53 -26.46
CA ARG A 377 15.22 -3.94 -26.27
C ARG A 377 13.89 -4.22 -26.96
N ARG A 378 13.62 -5.47 -27.28
CA ARG A 378 12.32 -5.89 -27.79
C ARG A 378 11.22 -5.46 -26.81
N ASP A 379 10.15 -4.87 -27.33
CA ASP A 379 9.00 -4.47 -26.51
C ASP A 379 8.19 -5.69 -26.08
N GLY A 380 7.36 -5.50 -25.07
CA GLY A 380 6.52 -6.53 -24.50
C GLY A 380 5.38 -5.95 -23.69
N PHE A 381 4.58 -6.83 -23.15
CA PHE A 381 3.57 -6.52 -22.14
C PHE A 381 3.49 -7.64 -21.10
N ALA A 382 2.92 -7.33 -19.96
CA ALA A 382 2.77 -8.29 -18.88
C ALA A 382 1.40 -8.15 -18.23
N ILE A 383 0.89 -9.28 -17.74
CA ILE A 383 -0.21 -9.38 -16.79
C ILE A 383 0.33 -9.98 -15.51
N ARG A 384 -0.13 -9.50 -14.38
CA ARG A 384 0.31 -9.91 -13.06
C ARG A 384 -0.89 -10.37 -12.22
N PRO A 385 -1.24 -11.68 -12.23
CA PRO A 385 -2.17 -12.22 -11.28
C PRO A 385 -1.60 -12.11 -9.85
N ALA A 386 -2.46 -11.68 -8.92
CA ALA A 386 -2.17 -11.57 -7.50
C ALA A 386 -3.27 -12.23 -6.68
N LEU A 387 -2.89 -13.01 -5.67
CA LEU A 387 -3.80 -13.60 -4.72
C LEU A 387 -4.22 -12.54 -3.69
N LEU A 388 -5.53 -12.26 -3.59
CA LEU A 388 -6.08 -11.18 -2.75
C LEU A 388 -6.33 -11.60 -1.29
N HIS A 389 -6.71 -12.83 -1.05
CA HIS A 389 -7.02 -13.34 0.28
C HIS A 389 -6.22 -14.61 0.59
N PRO A 390 -4.89 -14.47 0.82
CA PRO A 390 -4.08 -15.60 1.23
C PRO A 390 -4.53 -16.11 2.61
N HIS A 391 -4.48 -17.42 2.81
CA HIS A 391 -4.69 -18.03 4.12
C HIS A 391 -3.38 -18.18 4.90
N SER A 392 -2.25 -18.11 4.25
CA SER A 392 -0.92 -18.09 4.88
C SER A 392 -0.79 -16.87 5.80
N ARG A 393 -0.16 -17.07 6.97
CA ARG A 393 0.07 -16.02 7.96
C ARG A 393 1.52 -15.96 8.33
N GLY A 394 2.02 -14.74 8.37
CA GLY A 394 3.37 -14.43 8.75
C GLY A 394 3.44 -13.65 10.06
N GLU A 395 4.64 -13.20 10.38
CA GLU A 395 4.90 -12.43 11.58
C GLU A 395 6.05 -11.44 11.43
N ILE A 396 6.06 -10.44 12.28
CA ILE A 396 7.16 -9.51 12.51
C ILE A 396 7.75 -9.79 13.88
N LEU A 397 9.06 -9.99 13.94
CA LEU A 397 9.78 -10.25 15.17
C LEU A 397 10.93 -9.24 15.33
N LEU A 398 11.28 -8.91 16.55
CA LEU A 398 12.50 -8.16 16.83
C LEU A 398 13.73 -9.02 16.54
N ARG A 399 14.80 -8.40 16.06
CA ARG A 399 16.12 -9.04 15.96
C ARG A 399 16.95 -8.78 17.22
N SER A 400 16.74 -7.64 17.84
CA SER A 400 17.36 -7.20 19.08
C SER A 400 16.50 -6.12 19.75
N ASN A 401 16.95 -5.59 20.88
CA ASN A 401 16.32 -4.45 21.55
C ASN A 401 16.75 -3.07 21.02
N ASP A 402 17.50 -3.02 19.90
CA ASP A 402 17.88 -1.78 19.23
C ASP A 402 16.93 -1.46 18.06
N ALA A 403 16.26 -0.32 18.09
CA ALA A 403 15.36 0.13 17.04
C ALA A 403 16.03 0.38 15.67
N ARG A 404 17.37 0.44 15.64
CA ARG A 404 18.16 0.60 14.40
C ARG A 404 18.35 -0.72 13.68
N ASP A 405 18.22 -1.84 14.39
CA ASP A 405 18.29 -3.16 13.79
C ASP A 405 17.03 -3.45 12.99
N PRO A 406 17.13 -3.95 11.75
CA PRO A 406 15.96 -4.32 10.98
C PRO A 406 15.24 -5.50 11.63
N MET A 407 13.90 -5.41 11.74
CA MET A 407 13.07 -6.51 12.24
C MET A 407 13.21 -7.75 11.34
N ARG A 408 12.88 -8.90 11.86
CA ARG A 408 12.71 -10.14 11.10
C ARG A 408 11.31 -10.14 10.49
N ILE A 409 11.23 -10.23 9.17
CA ILE A 409 9.99 -10.25 8.40
C ILE A 409 9.82 -11.66 7.85
N VAL A 410 8.80 -12.37 8.31
CA VAL A 410 8.48 -13.74 7.91
C VAL A 410 7.06 -13.75 7.36
N TYR A 411 6.89 -13.93 6.06
CA TYR A 411 5.55 -13.96 5.46
C TYR A 411 4.90 -15.35 5.50
N ASN A 412 5.71 -16.40 5.54
CA ASN A 412 5.25 -17.80 5.42
C ASN A 412 4.39 -18.03 4.17
N PHE A 413 4.72 -17.41 3.06
CA PHE A 413 3.97 -17.56 1.81
C PHE A 413 3.80 -19.03 1.44
N PHE A 414 2.58 -19.39 1.01
CA PHE A 414 2.19 -20.77 0.65
C PHE A 414 2.33 -21.79 1.78
N SER A 415 2.32 -21.37 3.03
CA SER A 415 2.20 -22.29 4.17
C SER A 415 0.79 -22.88 4.25
N ALA A 416 -0.22 -22.15 3.84
CA ALA A 416 -1.59 -22.67 3.69
C ALA A 416 -1.74 -23.41 2.35
N PRO A 417 -2.33 -24.62 2.35
CA PRO A 417 -2.31 -25.53 1.18
C PRO A 417 -3.07 -25.00 -0.03
N ASN A 418 -4.05 -24.11 0.16
CA ASN A 418 -4.90 -23.61 -0.91
C ASN A 418 -4.36 -22.36 -1.63
N ASP A 419 -3.35 -21.69 -1.11
CA ASP A 419 -2.88 -20.41 -1.65
C ASP A 419 -2.17 -20.58 -3.00
N LEU A 420 -1.28 -21.56 -3.11
CA LEU A 420 -0.57 -21.84 -4.36
C LEU A 420 -1.51 -22.34 -5.48
N PRO A 421 -2.43 -23.31 -5.24
CA PRO A 421 -3.44 -23.70 -6.24
C PRO A 421 -4.29 -22.54 -6.73
N LYS A 422 -4.76 -21.64 -5.86
CA LYS A 422 -5.54 -20.46 -6.25
C LYS A 422 -4.75 -19.53 -7.16
N LEU A 423 -3.49 -19.21 -6.79
CA LEU A 423 -2.65 -18.34 -7.63
C LEU A 423 -2.34 -19.01 -8.97
N ARG A 424 -2.14 -20.34 -9.01
CA ARG A 424 -1.98 -21.11 -10.26
C ARG A 424 -3.23 -21.04 -11.15
N GLU A 425 -4.44 -21.16 -10.57
CA GLU A 425 -5.69 -21.00 -11.31
C GLU A 425 -5.79 -19.59 -11.90
N GLY A 426 -5.50 -18.54 -11.10
CA GLY A 426 -5.44 -17.15 -11.58
C GLY A 426 -4.41 -16.96 -12.70
N PHE A 427 -3.25 -17.61 -12.59
CA PHE A 427 -2.22 -17.61 -13.64
C PHE A 427 -2.74 -18.27 -14.95
N ARG A 428 -3.43 -19.40 -14.86
CA ARG A 428 -4.04 -20.08 -16.02
C ARG A 428 -5.12 -19.24 -16.68
N LEU A 429 -5.97 -18.59 -15.88
CA LEU A 429 -6.99 -17.69 -16.40
C LEU A 429 -6.35 -16.49 -17.13
N ALA A 430 -5.31 -15.88 -16.55
CA ALA A 430 -4.56 -14.80 -17.20
C ALA A 430 -3.99 -15.25 -18.56
N ARG A 431 -3.41 -16.46 -18.63
CA ARG A 431 -2.91 -17.04 -19.88
C ARG A 431 -4.03 -17.29 -20.87
N HIS A 432 -5.16 -17.88 -20.42
CA HIS A 432 -6.33 -18.12 -21.27
C HIS A 432 -6.84 -16.83 -21.92
N ILE A 433 -6.96 -15.74 -21.15
CA ILE A 433 -7.37 -14.42 -21.66
C ILE A 433 -6.31 -13.89 -22.66
N ALA A 434 -5.03 -14.03 -22.32
CA ALA A 434 -3.96 -13.55 -23.19
C ALA A 434 -3.93 -14.23 -24.57
N TYR A 435 -4.44 -15.46 -24.68
CA TYR A 435 -4.52 -16.20 -25.95
C TYR A 435 -5.84 -16.01 -26.73
N GLN A 436 -6.74 -15.13 -26.27
CA GLN A 436 -7.95 -14.80 -27.02
C GLN A 436 -7.63 -13.97 -28.29
N ARG A 437 -8.41 -14.17 -29.33
CA ARG A 437 -8.24 -13.60 -30.67
C ARG A 437 -8.04 -12.06 -30.71
N PRO A 438 -8.71 -11.23 -29.90
CA PRO A 438 -8.48 -9.78 -29.91
C PRO A 438 -7.03 -9.36 -29.62
N LEU A 439 -6.23 -10.22 -28.96
CA LEU A 439 -4.83 -9.95 -28.63
C LEU A 439 -3.84 -10.48 -29.67
N ASP A 440 -4.25 -11.23 -30.70
CA ASP A 440 -3.34 -11.86 -31.67
C ASP A 440 -2.45 -10.83 -32.38
N ARG A 441 -2.98 -9.66 -32.72
CA ARG A 441 -2.21 -8.58 -33.37
C ARG A 441 -1.14 -7.94 -32.47
N PHE A 442 -1.20 -8.18 -31.17
CA PHE A 442 -0.22 -7.62 -30.21
C PHE A 442 0.71 -8.69 -29.64
N ARG A 443 0.20 -9.92 -29.49
CA ARG A 443 0.87 -10.99 -28.79
C ARG A 443 1.90 -11.68 -29.68
N GLY A 444 3.17 -11.56 -29.31
CA GLY A 444 4.24 -12.42 -29.79
C GLY A 444 4.43 -13.64 -28.88
N THR A 445 5.67 -14.13 -28.82
CA THR A 445 6.02 -15.28 -27.97
C THR A 445 5.82 -14.96 -26.47
N GLU A 446 5.33 -15.93 -25.71
CA GLU A 446 5.34 -15.89 -24.26
C GLU A 446 6.80 -15.95 -23.77
N THR A 447 7.25 -14.91 -23.07
CA THR A 447 8.65 -14.76 -22.66
C THR A 447 8.90 -15.18 -21.19
N ALA A 448 7.84 -15.24 -20.40
CA ALA A 448 7.89 -15.75 -19.03
C ALA A 448 6.50 -16.27 -18.62
N PRO A 449 6.42 -17.53 -18.15
CA PRO A 449 7.47 -18.54 -18.06
C PRO A 449 7.92 -19.14 -19.41
N GLY A 450 7.15 -18.96 -20.46
CA GLY A 450 7.29 -19.61 -21.76
C GLY A 450 6.19 -20.65 -21.99
N SER A 451 5.81 -20.85 -23.26
CA SER A 451 4.66 -21.67 -23.67
C SER A 451 4.80 -23.17 -23.32
N SER A 452 6.03 -23.64 -23.07
CA SER A 452 6.28 -25.04 -22.65
C SER A 452 5.93 -25.32 -21.20
N CYS A 453 5.81 -24.30 -20.33
CA CYS A 453 5.42 -24.44 -18.93
C CYS A 453 3.89 -24.62 -18.83
N THR A 454 3.39 -25.89 -18.87
CA THR A 454 1.96 -26.20 -18.97
C THR A 454 1.37 -27.01 -17.82
N SER A 455 2.15 -27.92 -17.24
CA SER A 455 1.71 -28.77 -16.14
C SER A 455 1.56 -27.98 -14.83
N ASN A 456 0.78 -28.53 -13.88
CA ASN A 456 0.66 -27.94 -12.55
C ASN A 456 2.03 -27.80 -11.87
N ALA A 457 2.86 -28.84 -11.96
CA ALA A 457 4.18 -28.88 -11.34
C ALA A 457 5.11 -27.79 -11.91
N GLU A 458 5.12 -27.60 -13.22
CA GLU A 458 5.96 -26.57 -13.87
C GLU A 458 5.49 -25.15 -13.51
N ILE A 459 4.17 -24.91 -13.50
CA ILE A 459 3.61 -23.60 -13.12
C ILE A 459 3.89 -23.33 -11.64
N ASP A 460 3.73 -24.31 -10.75
CA ASP A 460 4.04 -24.19 -9.32
C ASP A 460 5.53 -23.91 -9.08
N ALA A 461 6.41 -24.60 -9.79
CA ALA A 461 7.85 -24.33 -9.75
C ALA A 461 8.19 -22.91 -10.23
N TYR A 462 7.56 -22.46 -11.30
CA TYR A 462 7.68 -21.08 -11.80
C TYR A 462 7.20 -20.06 -10.77
N ILE A 463 6.01 -20.26 -10.17
CA ILE A 463 5.45 -19.39 -9.14
C ILE A 463 6.41 -19.31 -7.94
N ARG A 464 6.86 -20.46 -7.38
CA ARG A 464 7.80 -20.50 -6.26
C ARG A 464 9.11 -19.76 -6.57
N LYS A 465 9.59 -19.89 -7.79
CA LYS A 465 10.84 -19.25 -8.26
C LYS A 465 10.70 -17.74 -8.44
N THR A 466 9.53 -17.22 -8.86
CA THR A 466 9.40 -15.85 -9.37
C THR A 466 8.37 -14.99 -8.65
N ALA A 467 7.53 -15.57 -7.80
CA ALA A 467 6.54 -14.79 -7.06
C ALA A 467 7.18 -13.70 -6.22
N ILE A 468 6.51 -12.56 -6.15
CA ILE A 468 6.91 -11.37 -5.39
C ILE A 468 5.72 -10.82 -4.61
N THR A 469 6.01 -10.08 -3.54
CA THR A 469 4.99 -9.32 -2.81
C THR A 469 4.38 -8.24 -3.71
N ALA A 470 3.10 -7.94 -3.50
CA ALA A 470 2.47 -6.75 -4.08
C ALA A 470 2.74 -5.47 -3.25
N HIS A 471 3.54 -5.57 -2.19
CA HIS A 471 3.87 -4.50 -1.24
C HIS A 471 2.66 -4.00 -0.44
N HIS A 472 1.80 -4.91 -0.04
CA HIS A 472 0.58 -4.68 0.73
C HIS A 472 0.59 -5.34 2.13
N PRO A 473 1.69 -5.25 2.93
CA PRO A 473 1.69 -5.84 4.26
C PRO A 473 0.66 -5.16 5.16
N ALA A 474 -0.08 -5.97 5.92
CA ALA A 474 -1.13 -5.53 6.82
C ALA A 474 -1.35 -6.49 7.98
N ALA A 475 -2.23 -6.09 8.90
CA ALA A 475 -2.82 -6.93 9.95
C ALA A 475 -1.84 -7.45 11.02
N THR A 476 -0.74 -6.74 11.26
CA THR A 476 0.26 -7.10 12.30
C THR A 476 -0.09 -6.59 13.70
N CYS A 477 -1.12 -5.74 13.83
CA CYS A 477 -1.70 -5.26 15.09
C CYS A 477 -3.23 -5.15 14.90
N PRO A 478 -3.95 -6.26 14.60
CA PRO A 478 -5.32 -6.19 14.12
C PRO A 478 -6.27 -5.60 15.17
N MET A 479 -7.26 -4.81 14.73
CA MET A 479 -8.37 -4.39 15.58
C MET A 479 -9.46 -5.46 15.62
N GLY A 480 -10.14 -5.59 16.75
CA GLY A 480 -11.22 -6.54 16.95
C GLY A 480 -11.56 -6.75 18.42
N LEU A 481 -12.33 -7.80 18.69
CA LEU A 481 -12.77 -8.15 20.07
C LEU A 481 -12.21 -9.50 20.57
N GLY A 482 -11.56 -10.27 19.72
CA GLY A 482 -11.03 -11.59 20.07
C GLY A 482 -9.62 -11.56 20.66
N PRO A 483 -9.10 -12.71 21.11
CA PRO A 483 -7.76 -12.83 21.69
C PRO A 483 -6.62 -12.54 20.69
N GLU A 484 -6.91 -12.58 19.40
CA GLU A 484 -5.96 -12.22 18.34
C GLU A 484 -5.89 -10.70 18.09
N ALA A 485 -6.78 -9.90 18.73
CA ALA A 485 -6.81 -8.48 18.53
C ALA A 485 -5.78 -7.78 19.43
N VAL A 486 -4.98 -6.90 18.83
CA VAL A 486 -4.08 -5.99 19.54
C VAL A 486 -4.79 -4.68 19.89
N LEU A 487 -5.76 -4.29 19.06
CA LEU A 487 -6.48 -3.03 19.18
C LEU A 487 -7.98 -3.28 19.36
N ASP A 488 -8.63 -2.35 20.07
CA ASP A 488 -10.08 -2.28 20.08
C ASP A 488 -10.63 -1.63 18.77
N PRO A 489 -11.95 -1.65 18.54
CA PRO A 489 -12.55 -1.01 17.34
C PRO A 489 -12.33 0.50 17.23
N GLN A 490 -11.90 1.18 18.29
CA GLN A 490 -11.48 2.57 18.29
C GLN A 490 -9.97 2.72 18.01
N MET A 491 -9.29 1.64 17.61
CA MET A 491 -7.85 1.60 17.32
C MET A 491 -6.95 1.90 18.53
N ARG A 492 -7.45 1.75 19.76
CA ARG A 492 -6.67 1.88 21.00
C ARG A 492 -5.95 0.56 21.28
N VAL A 493 -4.70 0.64 21.72
CA VAL A 493 -3.94 -0.55 22.15
C VAL A 493 -4.58 -1.12 23.42
N GLN A 494 -4.95 -2.41 23.38
CA GLN A 494 -5.62 -3.06 24.52
C GLN A 494 -4.73 -3.06 25.76
N GLY A 495 -5.29 -2.70 26.92
CA GLY A 495 -4.57 -2.63 28.19
C GLY A 495 -3.60 -1.45 28.32
N VAL A 496 -3.51 -0.56 27.34
CA VAL A 496 -2.63 0.62 27.39
C VAL A 496 -3.45 1.89 27.19
N GLU A 497 -3.34 2.81 28.13
CA GLU A 497 -4.00 4.11 28.06
C GLU A 497 -3.22 5.09 27.16
N ARG A 498 -3.94 5.99 26.49
CA ARG A 498 -3.38 7.08 25.67
C ARG A 498 -2.47 6.61 24.53
N LEU A 499 -2.69 5.40 24.02
CA LEU A 499 -1.94 4.83 22.90
C LEU A 499 -2.88 4.27 21.83
N ARG A 500 -2.70 4.72 20.59
CA ARG A 500 -3.40 4.19 19.41
C ARG A 500 -2.44 3.76 18.31
N VAL A 501 -2.94 2.89 17.45
CA VAL A 501 -2.28 2.52 16.19
C VAL A 501 -3.22 2.86 15.05
N VAL A 502 -2.74 3.67 14.11
CA VAL A 502 -3.53 4.08 12.93
C VAL A 502 -2.69 3.92 11.68
N ASP A 503 -2.72 2.74 11.09
CA ASP A 503 -2.09 2.39 9.80
C ASP A 503 -2.54 1.00 9.33
N ALA A 504 -1.85 0.43 8.31
CA ALA A 504 -2.21 -0.87 7.76
C ALA A 504 -2.06 -2.04 8.76
N SER A 505 -1.27 -1.89 9.84
CA SER A 505 -1.14 -2.92 10.87
C SER A 505 -2.46 -3.17 11.60
N ALA A 506 -3.29 -2.14 11.72
CA ALA A 506 -4.57 -2.17 12.42
C ALA A 506 -5.70 -2.89 11.65
N MET A 507 -5.51 -3.17 10.37
CA MET A 507 -6.51 -3.91 9.58
C MET A 507 -6.76 -5.29 10.19
N PRO A 508 -8.02 -5.73 10.37
CA PRO A 508 -8.31 -7.11 10.79
C PRO A 508 -7.89 -8.13 9.73
N ASP A 509 -7.96 -7.71 8.46
CA ASP A 509 -7.74 -8.56 7.29
C ASP A 509 -7.38 -7.70 6.07
N LEU A 510 -6.74 -8.31 5.06
CA LEU A 510 -6.50 -7.66 3.77
C LEU A 510 -7.81 -7.28 3.07
N VAL A 511 -7.78 -6.17 2.35
CA VAL A 511 -8.86 -5.77 1.42
C VAL A 511 -8.56 -6.23 0.01
N SER A 512 -9.58 -6.39 -0.83
CA SER A 512 -9.47 -6.80 -2.24
C SER A 512 -8.88 -5.67 -3.09
N GLY A 513 -7.56 -5.50 -3.03
CA GLY A 513 -6.82 -4.51 -3.82
C GLY A 513 -5.71 -3.80 -3.04
N HIS A 514 -5.31 -2.64 -3.52
CA HIS A 514 -4.20 -1.88 -2.94
C HIS A 514 -4.62 -1.18 -1.63
N LEU A 515 -3.74 -1.17 -0.61
CA LEU A 515 -4.11 -0.76 0.74
C LEU A 515 -4.18 0.75 0.97
N ASN A 516 -3.55 1.57 0.13
CA ASN A 516 -3.35 3.00 0.45
C ASN A 516 -4.66 3.76 0.67
N ALA A 517 -5.69 3.50 -0.14
CA ALA A 517 -6.99 4.15 0.03
C ALA A 517 -7.68 3.77 1.34
N ALA A 518 -7.63 2.47 1.71
CA ALA A 518 -8.18 2.00 2.98
C ALA A 518 -7.44 2.61 4.17
N VAL A 519 -6.10 2.72 4.13
CA VAL A 519 -5.30 3.38 5.18
C VAL A 519 -5.68 4.86 5.34
N LEU A 520 -5.86 5.58 4.25
CA LEU A 520 -6.28 6.98 4.29
C LEU A 520 -7.68 7.13 4.88
N MET A 521 -8.61 6.27 4.48
CA MET A 521 -9.98 6.21 5.03
C MET A 521 -9.97 5.90 6.54
N MET A 522 -9.17 4.91 6.97
CA MET A 522 -9.03 4.56 8.39
C MET A 522 -8.52 5.75 9.20
N ALA A 523 -7.53 6.48 8.69
CA ALA A 523 -6.98 7.65 9.35
C ALA A 523 -7.97 8.83 9.40
N GLU A 524 -8.79 9.02 8.38
CA GLU A 524 -9.89 9.99 8.39
C GLU A 524 -10.90 9.67 9.50
N LYS A 525 -11.31 8.41 9.63
CA LYS A 525 -12.25 7.97 10.66
C LYS A 525 -11.63 8.03 12.06
N ALA A 526 -10.38 7.60 12.20
CA ALA A 526 -9.64 7.67 13.46
C ALA A 526 -9.47 9.11 13.95
N ALA A 527 -9.25 10.06 13.06
CA ALA A 527 -9.15 11.47 13.43
C ALA A 527 -10.43 12.01 14.09
N ASP A 528 -11.60 11.62 13.59
CA ASP A 528 -12.87 11.97 14.24
C ASP A 528 -12.99 11.32 15.62
N MET A 529 -12.65 10.04 15.76
CA MET A 529 -12.64 9.32 17.04
C MET A 529 -11.72 9.99 18.07
N ILE A 530 -10.49 10.38 17.66
CA ILE A 530 -9.49 11.02 18.52
C ILE A 530 -9.96 12.41 18.97
N SER A 531 -10.58 13.16 18.05
CA SER A 531 -11.10 14.51 18.33
C SER A 531 -12.46 14.51 19.04
N GLY A 532 -13.04 13.35 19.34
CA GLY A 532 -14.38 13.24 19.95
C GLY A 532 -15.50 13.76 19.03
N LYS A 533 -15.26 13.86 17.71
CA LYS A 533 -16.28 14.21 16.74
C LYS A 533 -17.23 13.03 16.50
N PRO A 534 -18.52 13.28 16.26
CA PRO A 534 -19.44 12.21 15.90
C PRO A 534 -19.01 11.55 14.58
N SER A 535 -19.22 10.24 14.47
CA SER A 535 -19.01 9.52 13.21
C SER A 535 -19.89 10.12 12.10
N LEU A 536 -19.37 10.13 10.88
CA LEU A 536 -20.19 10.48 9.71
C LEU A 536 -21.37 9.51 9.60
N ALA A 537 -22.52 10.00 9.17
CA ALA A 537 -23.69 9.16 8.95
C ALA A 537 -23.35 8.04 7.94
N SER A 538 -23.71 6.80 8.29
CA SER A 538 -23.50 5.65 7.43
C SER A 538 -24.22 5.86 6.09
N ALA A 539 -23.58 5.45 5.00
CA ALA A 539 -24.19 5.53 3.67
C ALA A 539 -25.39 4.56 3.59
N ALA A 540 -26.42 4.95 2.85
CA ALA A 540 -27.46 4.00 2.49
C ALA A 540 -26.83 2.81 1.72
N ALA A 541 -27.21 1.58 2.08
CA ALA A 541 -26.65 0.34 1.57
C ALA A 541 -26.94 0.13 0.08
#